data_8578f2016f296e213e15f1da9d23b85a
#
_entry.id   8578f2016f296e213e15f1da9d23b85a
#
_cell.length_a   1.000
_cell.length_b   1.000
_cell.length_c   1.000
_cell.angle_alpha   90.00
_cell.angle_beta   90.00
_cell.angle_gamma   90.00
#
_symmetry.space_group_name_H-M   'P 1'
#
loop_
_entity.id
_entity.type
_entity.pdbx_description
1 polymer ?
#
loop_
_entity_poly.entity_id
_entity_poly.type
_entity_poly.pdbx_seq_one_letter_code
_entity_poly.pdbx_strand_id
1 'polypeptide(L)'
;MIETIKSIILDFQETRLETGVLRRMMIETVRGKAAICIGVRRGGKSTYMFQVIQRLLDGGIPRENILYLNFFDDRLHNLRQDNLGMIAEAYYAIYPEKKNTETVYCFFDEIQAVPGWEPFVDRFMRTEKCEVYLTGSSANMLSKEIATQMRGRALSWEMFPFSFREFLDYKRIESDGTLSTKKRLLVQKAFEEYWETGGFPEVSGLTRHLRIKIHQEYFHTILFRDLIERHDVSHPKAVIDLAHWLVDNTASLYSINSLTGYLKSLGHKAPKSAVSDYLEWFEDAYFLFTVRIFDASLARRDTNPKRIYCIDHAMVTSVSSGILVNSGHLLENLVFTALRRLYPEIYYYKTKIGREIDFIVLMQDRTRILVQVCESLTAPQTRKRETTALSEAMAELGLKTGTIVTRNEDERIEDEAGTIRVVPAWRFLLDLAESVE
;
A
#
# COMPACT_ATOMS: atom_id res chain seq x y z
N MET A 1 -2.22 -1.10 36.05
CA MET A 1 -2.13 -0.54 34.67
C MET A 1 -1.06 0.57 34.57
N ILE A 2 -1.07 1.63 35.39
CA ILE A 2 -0.05 2.70 35.33
C ILE A 2 1.38 2.15 35.46
N GLU A 3 1.66 1.30 36.43
CA GLU A 3 2.98 0.69 36.61
C GLU A 3 3.38 -0.20 35.40
N THR A 4 2.42 -0.90 34.80
CA THR A 4 2.66 -1.67 33.59
C THR A 4 3.08 -0.76 32.41
N ILE A 5 2.38 0.36 32.22
CA ILE A 5 2.72 1.34 31.17
C ILE A 5 4.10 1.95 31.43
N LYS A 6 4.43 2.29 32.69
CA LYS A 6 5.77 2.78 33.05
C LYS A 6 6.86 1.76 32.70
N SER A 7 6.67 0.48 33.04
CA SER A 7 7.62 -0.57 32.66
C SER A 7 7.80 -0.66 31.14
N ILE A 8 6.71 -0.62 30.35
CA ILE A 8 6.79 -0.68 28.90
C ILE A 8 7.58 0.52 28.35
N ILE A 9 7.35 1.73 28.88
CA ILE A 9 8.07 2.94 28.46
C ILE A 9 9.58 2.79 28.74
N LEU A 10 9.95 2.36 29.95
CA LEU A 10 11.34 2.18 30.34
C LEU A 10 12.01 1.05 29.56
N ASP A 11 11.35 -0.11 29.40
CA ASP A 11 11.82 -1.23 28.60
C ASP A 11 12.16 -0.77 27.17
N PHE A 12 11.27 0.03 26.55
CA PHE A 12 11.50 0.57 25.21
C PHE A 12 12.71 1.52 25.17
N GLN A 13 12.90 2.34 26.19
CA GLN A 13 14.02 3.28 26.24
C GLN A 13 15.38 2.58 26.37
N GLU A 14 15.43 1.37 26.87
CA GLU A 14 16.64 0.54 26.95
C GLU A 14 16.82 -0.32 25.66
N THR A 15 15.77 -0.50 24.86
CA THR A 15 15.78 -1.37 23.68
C THR A 15 16.58 -0.76 22.54
N ARG A 16 17.47 -1.55 21.91
CA ARG A 16 18.13 -1.16 20.66
C ARG A 16 17.12 -1.17 19.51
N LEU A 17 17.07 -0.07 18.75
CA LEU A 17 16.17 0.05 17.60
C LEU A 17 16.70 -0.74 16.40
N GLU A 18 15.85 -1.60 15.84
CA GLU A 18 16.10 -2.31 14.59
C GLU A 18 15.44 -1.55 13.44
N THR A 19 16.21 -0.73 12.75
CA THR A 19 15.71 0.17 11.69
C THR A 19 15.59 -0.49 10.32
N GLY A 20 16.17 -1.68 10.12
CA GLY A 20 16.10 -2.41 8.85
C GLY A 20 16.60 -1.59 7.65
N VAL A 21 16.00 -1.82 6.48
CA VAL A 21 16.28 -1.04 5.26
C VAL A 21 15.53 0.28 5.33
N LEU A 22 16.23 1.38 5.09
CA LEU A 22 15.62 2.71 5.10
C LEU A 22 14.53 2.81 4.03
N ARG A 23 13.37 3.30 4.46
CA ARG A 23 12.25 3.55 3.56
C ARG A 23 12.46 4.89 2.85
N ARG A 24 12.15 4.90 1.57
CA ARG A 24 12.24 6.13 0.77
C ARG A 24 11.03 7.06 0.96
N MET A 25 10.03 6.61 1.70
CA MET A 25 8.91 7.43 2.15
C MET A 25 9.36 8.39 3.27
N MET A 26 8.90 9.62 3.25
CA MET A 26 9.10 10.58 4.32
C MET A 26 7.75 11.03 4.89
N ILE A 27 7.53 10.81 6.19
CA ILE A 27 6.40 11.36 6.89
C ILE A 27 6.80 12.73 7.44
N GLU A 28 6.07 13.74 6.99
CA GLU A 28 6.24 15.10 7.49
C GLU A 28 5.23 15.38 8.61
N THR A 29 5.70 16.04 9.68
CA THR A 29 4.82 16.46 10.77
C THR A 29 4.37 17.90 10.58
N VAL A 30 3.12 18.13 10.88
CA VAL A 30 2.55 19.48 10.93
C VAL A 30 2.07 19.74 12.35
N ARG A 31 2.48 20.85 12.93
CA ARG A 31 2.11 21.21 14.30
C ARG A 31 0.60 21.10 14.51
N GLY A 32 0.20 20.36 15.53
CA GLY A 32 -1.21 20.15 15.88
C GLY A 32 -1.93 19.12 15.01
N LYS A 33 -1.19 18.34 14.22
CA LYS A 33 -1.71 17.20 13.48
C LYS A 33 -0.95 15.92 13.84
N ALA A 34 -1.68 14.82 13.99
CA ALA A 34 -1.08 13.50 14.10
C ALA A 34 -0.61 13.02 12.73
N ALA A 35 0.56 12.40 12.68
CA ALA A 35 1.08 11.74 11.50
C ALA A 35 0.70 10.25 11.55
N ILE A 36 -0.08 9.78 10.58
CA ILE A 36 -0.58 8.41 10.55
C ILE A 36 0.10 7.62 9.42
N CYS A 37 0.80 6.54 9.75
CA CYS A 37 1.36 5.59 8.80
C CYS A 37 0.45 4.36 8.70
N ILE A 38 -0.18 4.17 7.56
CA ILE A 38 -1.09 3.07 7.30
C ILE A 38 -0.58 2.18 6.16
N GLY A 39 -1.10 0.98 6.05
CA GLY A 39 -0.75 0.06 4.98
C GLY A 39 -0.88 -1.39 5.40
N VAL A 40 -0.64 -2.28 4.46
CA VAL A 40 -0.80 -3.73 4.66
C VAL A 40 -0.05 -4.23 5.90
N ARG A 41 -0.60 -5.24 6.55
CA ARG A 41 0.09 -6.00 7.62
C ARG A 41 1.43 -6.53 7.11
N ARG A 42 2.49 -6.50 7.95
CA ARG A 42 3.86 -6.91 7.57
C ARG A 42 4.55 -6.03 6.51
N GLY A 43 3.98 -4.88 6.16
CA GLY A 43 4.59 -3.90 5.24
C GLY A 43 5.79 -3.13 5.81
N GLY A 44 6.08 -3.25 7.13
CA GLY A 44 7.23 -2.60 7.78
C GLY A 44 6.91 -1.30 8.54
N LYS A 45 5.65 -1.03 8.89
CA LYS A 45 5.22 0.21 9.58
C LYS A 45 5.93 0.44 10.91
N SER A 46 5.98 -0.57 11.79
CA SER A 46 6.67 -0.47 13.09
C SER A 46 8.17 -0.20 12.91
N THR A 47 8.82 -0.90 11.97
CA THR A 47 10.23 -0.65 11.61
C THR A 47 10.44 0.78 11.13
N TYR A 48 9.50 1.32 10.34
CA TYR A 48 9.56 2.70 9.89
C TYR A 48 9.40 3.70 11.07
N MET A 49 8.55 3.42 12.05
CA MET A 49 8.50 4.22 13.28
C MET A 49 9.87 4.25 13.99
N PHE A 50 10.58 3.10 14.02
CA PHE A 50 11.94 3.07 14.57
C PHE A 50 12.94 3.90 13.75
N GLN A 51 12.76 3.98 12.42
CA GLN A 51 13.56 4.89 11.58
C GLN A 51 13.28 6.36 11.89
N VAL A 52 12.00 6.72 12.13
CA VAL A 52 11.64 8.08 12.54
C VAL A 52 12.22 8.40 13.91
N ILE A 53 12.10 7.48 14.88
CA ILE A 53 12.70 7.64 16.22
C ILE A 53 14.21 7.80 16.12
N GLN A 54 14.89 6.96 15.33
CA GLN A 54 16.35 7.05 15.16
C GLN A 54 16.77 8.41 14.60
N ARG A 55 16.04 8.94 13.59
CA ARG A 55 16.31 10.28 13.05
C ARG A 55 16.14 11.38 14.11
N LEU A 56 15.15 11.28 15.01
CA LEU A 56 14.97 12.22 16.10
C LEU A 56 16.14 12.17 17.08
N LEU A 57 16.58 10.96 17.45
CA LEU A 57 17.73 10.75 18.33
C LEU A 57 19.02 11.27 17.72
N ASP A 58 19.26 11.00 16.43
CA ASP A 58 20.41 11.51 15.67
C ASP A 58 20.38 13.04 15.54
N GLY A 59 19.17 13.64 15.56
CA GLY A 59 18.93 15.07 15.63
C GLY A 59 19.09 15.69 17.02
N GLY A 60 19.51 14.90 18.03
CA GLY A 60 19.79 15.37 19.39
C GLY A 60 18.58 15.37 20.33
N ILE A 61 17.45 14.81 19.95
CA ILE A 61 16.31 14.61 20.87
C ILE A 61 16.67 13.58 21.91
N PRO A 62 16.55 13.87 23.23
CA PRO A 62 16.79 12.89 24.27
C PRO A 62 15.83 11.70 24.18
N ARG A 63 16.32 10.51 24.52
CA ARG A 63 15.52 9.29 24.43
C ARG A 63 14.32 9.30 25.38
N GLU A 64 14.45 9.98 26.49
CA GLU A 64 13.39 10.21 27.47
C GLU A 64 12.21 11.00 26.89
N ASN A 65 12.41 11.78 25.81
CA ASN A 65 11.35 12.49 25.10
C ASN A 65 10.57 11.59 24.12
N ILE A 66 10.96 10.32 23.99
CA ILE A 66 10.29 9.35 23.12
C ILE A 66 9.34 8.49 23.96
N LEU A 67 8.05 8.56 23.66
CA LEU A 67 7.01 7.71 24.22
C LEU A 67 6.54 6.74 23.12
N TYR A 68 6.96 5.47 23.18
CA TYR A 68 6.53 4.43 22.25
C TYR A 68 5.66 3.40 22.97
N LEU A 69 4.51 3.08 22.39
CA LEU A 69 3.63 2.02 22.84
C LEU A 69 3.12 1.22 21.64
N ASN A 70 3.26 -0.10 21.70
CA ASN A 70 2.62 -1.01 20.74
C ASN A 70 1.34 -1.59 21.38
N PHE A 71 0.17 -1.29 20.81
CA PHE A 71 -1.12 -1.71 21.37
C PHE A 71 -1.45 -3.18 21.11
N PHE A 72 -0.59 -3.92 20.42
CA PHE A 72 -0.64 -5.39 20.39
C PHE A 72 0.18 -6.05 21.51
N ASP A 73 0.86 -5.27 22.39
CA ASP A 73 1.47 -5.80 23.60
C ASP A 73 0.38 -6.36 24.52
N ASP A 74 0.50 -7.63 24.88
CA ASP A 74 -0.49 -8.34 25.71
C ASP A 74 -0.67 -7.72 27.09
N ARG A 75 0.37 -7.06 27.63
CA ARG A 75 0.31 -6.30 28.89
C ARG A 75 -0.67 -5.12 28.83
N LEU A 76 -1.00 -4.63 27.61
CA LEU A 76 -1.93 -3.52 27.35
C LEU A 76 -3.35 -4.00 27.00
N HIS A 77 -3.63 -5.31 26.96
CA HIS A 77 -4.92 -5.84 26.51
C HIS A 77 -6.14 -5.31 27.31
N ASN A 78 -5.93 -4.88 28.55
CA ASN A 78 -6.96 -4.26 29.41
C ASN A 78 -7.10 -2.76 29.23
N LEU A 79 -6.28 -2.14 28.38
CA LEU A 79 -6.40 -0.72 28.08
C LEU A 79 -7.64 -0.50 27.20
N ARG A 80 -8.53 0.38 27.62
CA ARG A 80 -9.78 0.73 26.95
C ARG A 80 -9.87 2.24 26.78
N GLN A 81 -10.80 2.70 25.99
CA GLN A 81 -11.04 4.14 25.73
C GLN A 81 -11.06 4.97 27.03
N ASP A 82 -11.77 4.50 28.04
CA ASP A 82 -11.98 5.24 29.30
C ASP A 82 -10.70 5.44 30.11
N ASN A 83 -9.69 4.60 29.91
CA ASN A 83 -8.45 4.63 30.69
C ASN A 83 -7.18 4.96 29.88
N LEU A 84 -7.33 5.33 28.59
CA LEU A 84 -6.19 5.78 27.77
C LEU A 84 -5.46 6.99 28.38
N GLY A 85 -6.13 7.80 29.20
CA GLY A 85 -5.51 8.90 29.93
C GLY A 85 -4.35 8.48 30.84
N MET A 86 -4.33 7.22 31.31
CA MET A 86 -3.24 6.67 32.13
C MET A 86 -1.88 6.67 31.41
N ILE A 87 -1.86 6.77 30.07
CA ILE A 87 -0.63 6.89 29.28
C ILE A 87 0.11 8.17 29.64
N ALA A 88 -0.59 9.30 29.64
CA ALA A 88 0.00 10.58 30.06
C ALA A 88 0.42 10.57 31.52
N GLU A 89 -0.43 10.02 32.41
CA GLU A 89 -0.13 9.91 33.83
C GLU A 89 1.12 9.07 34.09
N ALA A 90 1.26 7.92 33.42
CA ALA A 90 2.42 7.05 33.54
C ALA A 90 3.70 7.74 33.07
N TYR A 91 3.67 8.39 31.91
CA TYR A 91 4.83 9.09 31.36
C TYR A 91 5.29 10.24 32.26
N TYR A 92 4.38 11.12 32.68
CA TYR A 92 4.73 12.24 33.53
C TYR A 92 4.97 11.86 35.00
N ALA A 93 4.59 10.66 35.41
CA ALA A 93 5.04 10.14 36.69
C ALA A 93 6.52 9.67 36.68
N ILE A 94 7.07 9.36 35.47
CA ILE A 94 8.50 9.11 35.29
C ILE A 94 9.27 10.43 35.10
N TYR A 95 8.71 11.36 34.27
CA TYR A 95 9.35 12.61 33.86
C TYR A 95 8.48 13.83 34.14
N PRO A 96 8.24 14.16 35.42
CA PRO A 96 7.35 15.26 35.79
C PRO A 96 7.83 16.64 35.30
N GLU A 97 9.13 16.84 35.17
CA GLU A 97 9.78 18.07 34.73
C GLU A 97 9.50 18.37 33.23
N LYS A 98 9.16 17.35 32.42
CA LYS A 98 8.90 17.53 31.00
C LYS A 98 7.48 18.03 30.70
N LYS A 99 6.59 17.97 31.67
CA LYS A 99 5.20 18.37 31.45
C LYS A 99 5.10 19.86 31.06
N ASN A 100 4.59 20.12 29.85
CA ASN A 100 4.43 21.45 29.24
C ASN A 100 5.74 22.22 28.98
N THR A 101 6.91 21.67 29.30
CA THR A 101 8.22 22.29 29.12
C THR A 101 8.91 21.83 27.85
N GLU A 102 8.95 20.52 27.63
CA GLU A 102 9.59 19.90 26.48
C GLU A 102 8.57 19.25 25.55
N THR A 103 8.94 19.07 24.27
CA THR A 103 8.10 18.32 23.32
C THR A 103 8.31 16.83 23.52
N VAL A 104 7.22 16.09 23.70
CA VAL A 104 7.20 14.62 23.78
C VAL A 104 6.81 14.06 22.42
N TYR A 105 7.60 13.14 21.89
CA TYR A 105 7.35 12.49 20.62
C TYR A 105 6.68 11.14 20.90
N CYS A 106 5.39 11.06 20.60
CA CYS A 106 4.53 9.92 20.94
C CYS A 106 4.34 9.03 19.72
N PHE A 107 4.72 7.76 19.83
CA PHE A 107 4.59 6.74 18.81
C PHE A 107 3.61 5.68 19.30
N PHE A 108 2.41 5.68 18.75
CA PHE A 108 1.34 4.73 19.07
C PHE A 108 1.18 3.73 17.93
N ASP A 109 1.81 2.58 18.09
CA ASP A 109 1.85 1.53 17.09
C ASP A 109 0.63 0.61 17.20
N GLU A 110 -0.05 0.36 16.07
CA GLU A 110 -1.29 -0.43 15.95
C GLU A 110 -2.42 0.10 16.86
N ILE A 111 -2.58 1.43 16.91
CA ILE A 111 -3.54 2.10 17.82
C ILE A 111 -5.00 1.66 17.62
N GLN A 112 -5.38 1.19 16.41
CA GLN A 112 -6.72 0.67 16.14
C GLN A 112 -7.10 -0.58 16.97
N ALA A 113 -6.14 -1.18 17.67
CA ALA A 113 -6.42 -2.25 18.63
C ALA A 113 -7.29 -1.77 19.81
N VAL A 114 -7.33 -0.45 20.06
CA VAL A 114 -8.18 0.15 21.11
C VAL A 114 -9.32 0.93 20.47
N PRO A 115 -10.55 0.41 20.46
CA PRO A 115 -11.71 1.13 19.92
C PRO A 115 -11.91 2.50 20.62
N GLY A 116 -12.21 3.54 19.83
CA GLY A 116 -12.44 4.87 20.36
C GLY A 116 -11.17 5.62 20.79
N TRP A 117 -10.03 5.30 20.19
CA TRP A 117 -8.74 5.96 20.44
C TRP A 117 -8.71 7.42 19.95
N GLU A 118 -9.50 7.78 18.97
CA GLU A 118 -9.46 9.07 18.26
C GLU A 118 -9.72 10.27 19.18
N PRO A 119 -10.78 10.25 20.04
CA PRO A 119 -11.01 11.33 21.01
C PRO A 119 -9.88 11.46 22.01
N PHE A 120 -9.22 10.38 22.39
CA PHE A 120 -8.05 10.43 23.26
C PHE A 120 -6.90 11.16 22.57
N VAL A 121 -6.54 10.78 21.35
CA VAL A 121 -5.43 11.40 20.62
C VAL A 121 -5.72 12.89 20.35
N ASP A 122 -6.95 13.24 19.93
CA ASP A 122 -7.33 14.66 19.74
C ASP A 122 -7.18 15.47 21.04
N ARG A 123 -7.65 14.92 22.17
CA ARG A 123 -7.49 15.56 23.47
C ARG A 123 -6.02 15.67 23.85
N PHE A 124 -5.26 14.57 23.72
CA PHE A 124 -3.84 14.51 24.08
C PHE A 124 -3.03 15.57 23.34
N MET A 125 -3.21 15.70 22.02
CA MET A 125 -2.54 16.74 21.23
C MET A 125 -2.94 18.19 21.61
N ARG A 126 -4.11 18.37 22.23
CA ARG A 126 -4.54 19.72 22.70
C ARG A 126 -4.03 20.08 24.08
N THR A 127 -3.85 19.07 24.93
CA THR A 127 -3.49 19.30 26.35
C THR A 127 -2.01 19.15 26.62
N GLU A 128 -1.30 18.38 25.79
CA GLU A 128 0.11 18.09 25.97
C GLU A 128 0.98 18.75 24.88
N LYS A 129 2.20 19.11 25.22
CA LYS A 129 3.19 19.60 24.26
C LYS A 129 3.84 18.40 23.56
N CYS A 130 3.19 17.90 22.53
CA CYS A 130 3.61 16.65 21.86
C CYS A 130 3.51 16.69 20.34
N GLU A 131 4.25 15.77 19.70
CA GLU A 131 4.06 15.33 18.33
C GLU A 131 3.61 13.86 18.35
N VAL A 132 2.60 13.53 17.57
CA VAL A 132 1.98 12.19 17.61
C VAL A 132 2.13 11.49 16.27
N TYR A 133 2.70 10.30 16.32
CA TYR A 133 2.87 9.36 15.21
C TYR A 133 2.04 8.11 15.51
N LEU A 134 1.21 7.72 14.54
CA LEU A 134 0.32 6.58 14.68
C LEU A 134 0.60 5.57 13.58
N THR A 135 0.41 4.28 13.87
CA THR A 135 0.33 3.27 12.82
C THR A 135 -0.97 2.50 12.88
N GLY A 136 -1.33 1.94 11.75
CA GLY A 136 -2.45 1.00 11.64
C GLY A 136 -2.44 0.18 10.36
N SER A 137 -3.06 -0.99 10.41
CA SER A 137 -3.17 -1.91 9.29
C SER A 137 -4.50 -1.79 8.52
N SER A 138 -5.19 -0.66 8.61
CA SER A 138 -6.48 -0.44 7.97
C SER A 138 -6.56 0.90 7.25
N ALA A 139 -7.08 0.90 6.00
CA ALA A 139 -7.38 2.11 5.26
C ALA A 139 -8.52 2.92 5.90
N ASN A 140 -9.36 2.29 6.72
CA ASN A 140 -10.37 2.99 7.52
C ASN A 140 -9.75 4.13 8.37
N MET A 141 -8.46 4.06 8.70
CA MET A 141 -7.74 5.17 9.34
C MET A 141 -7.56 6.39 8.42
N LEU A 142 -7.84 6.26 7.09
CA LEU A 142 -8.01 7.38 6.16
C LEU A 142 -9.46 7.88 6.09
N SER A 143 -10.41 7.21 6.74
CA SER A 143 -11.82 7.47 6.55
C SER A 143 -12.20 8.90 6.95
N LYS A 144 -13.25 9.42 6.30
CA LYS A 144 -13.86 10.70 6.67
C LYS A 144 -14.31 10.72 8.14
N GLU A 145 -14.62 9.55 8.71
CA GLU A 145 -15.02 9.40 10.10
C GLU A 145 -13.86 9.72 11.03
N ILE A 146 -12.67 9.15 10.80
CA ILE A 146 -11.47 9.45 11.59
C ILE A 146 -11.05 10.91 11.39
N ALA A 147 -11.06 11.39 10.13
CA ALA A 147 -10.81 12.81 9.87
C ALA A 147 -11.80 13.71 10.62
N THR A 148 -13.06 13.30 10.74
CA THR A 148 -14.10 14.03 11.49
C THR A 148 -13.88 13.92 13.00
N GLN A 149 -13.63 12.73 13.53
CA GLN A 149 -13.36 12.51 14.96
C GLN A 149 -12.08 13.21 15.41
N MET A 150 -11.04 13.20 14.58
CA MET A 150 -9.79 13.95 14.76
C MET A 150 -9.92 15.44 14.39
N ARG A 151 -11.13 15.89 13.99
CA ARG A 151 -11.41 17.30 13.64
C ARG A 151 -10.44 17.88 12.61
N GLY A 152 -10.02 17.09 11.61
CA GLY A 152 -9.04 17.47 10.60
C GLY A 152 -7.59 17.53 11.13
N ARG A 153 -7.31 16.97 12.30
CA ARG A 153 -5.98 16.96 12.93
C ARG A 153 -5.20 15.68 12.67
N ALA A 154 -5.39 15.07 11.51
CA ALA A 154 -4.63 13.91 11.09
C ALA A 154 -4.15 14.11 9.65
N LEU A 155 -2.92 13.66 9.38
CA LEU A 155 -2.37 13.49 8.04
C LEU A 155 -1.92 12.06 7.90
N SER A 156 -2.27 11.41 6.80
CA SER A 156 -2.01 9.99 6.62
C SER A 156 -1.11 9.73 5.42
N TRP A 157 -0.21 8.79 5.58
CA TRP A 157 0.73 8.30 4.57
C TRP A 157 0.54 6.81 4.39
N GLU A 158 0.43 6.37 3.16
CA GLU A 158 0.25 4.96 2.81
C GLU A 158 1.61 4.28 2.62
N MET A 159 1.85 3.22 3.38
CA MET A 159 3.06 2.40 3.26
C MET A 159 2.75 1.12 2.52
N PHE A 160 3.41 0.93 1.38
CA PHE A 160 3.39 -0.30 0.61
C PHE A 160 4.58 -1.21 0.98
N PRO A 161 4.57 -2.50 0.62
CA PRO A 161 5.78 -3.33 0.63
C PRO A 161 6.94 -2.64 -0.11
N PHE A 162 8.16 -3.14 -0.06
CA PHE A 162 9.29 -2.48 -0.72
C PHE A 162 9.01 -2.16 -2.19
N SER A 163 9.37 -0.94 -2.62
CA SER A 163 9.53 -0.61 -4.02
C SER A 163 10.72 -1.35 -4.61
N PHE A 164 10.84 -1.39 -5.94
CA PHE A 164 12.03 -1.96 -6.55
C PHE A 164 13.31 -1.20 -6.14
N ARG A 165 13.25 0.12 -5.95
CA ARG A 165 14.38 0.90 -5.43
C ARG A 165 14.74 0.51 -3.99
N GLU A 166 13.77 0.36 -3.10
CA GLU A 166 13.99 -0.11 -1.73
C GLU A 166 14.54 -1.54 -1.70
N PHE A 167 14.13 -2.39 -2.65
CA PHE A 167 14.71 -3.72 -2.83
C PHE A 167 16.18 -3.66 -3.30
N LEU A 168 16.54 -2.72 -4.19
CA LEU A 168 17.92 -2.48 -4.56
C LEU A 168 18.77 -1.96 -3.38
N ASP A 169 18.19 -1.08 -2.55
CA ASP A 169 18.82 -0.63 -1.31
C ASP A 169 19.08 -1.82 -0.34
N TYR A 170 18.09 -2.72 -0.21
CA TYR A 170 18.27 -3.98 0.54
C TYR A 170 19.44 -4.81 -0.03
N LYS A 171 19.56 -4.91 -1.33
CA LYS A 171 20.64 -5.64 -2.02
C LYS A 171 21.96 -4.86 -2.05
N ARG A 172 22.00 -3.61 -1.57
CA ARG A 172 23.13 -2.68 -1.64
C ARG A 172 23.60 -2.44 -3.08
N ILE A 173 22.65 -2.34 -4.00
CA ILE A 173 22.89 -2.03 -5.42
C ILE A 173 22.52 -0.58 -5.65
N GLU A 174 23.52 0.23 -5.97
CA GLU A 174 23.33 1.64 -6.30
C GLU A 174 22.57 1.79 -7.63
N SER A 175 21.49 2.54 -7.62
CA SER A 175 20.57 2.70 -8.77
C SER A 175 20.33 4.15 -9.18
N ASP A 176 20.93 5.12 -8.49
CA ASP A 176 20.74 6.53 -8.79
C ASP A 176 21.63 7.00 -9.95
N GLY A 177 21.11 7.94 -10.74
CA GLY A 177 21.81 8.55 -11.87
C GLY A 177 22.01 7.63 -13.08
N THR A 178 23.01 7.95 -13.93
CA THR A 178 23.29 7.20 -15.14
C THR A 178 23.99 5.87 -14.83
N LEU A 179 23.35 4.77 -15.20
CA LEU A 179 23.87 3.42 -14.96
C LEU A 179 24.93 3.02 -15.99
N SER A 180 26.12 2.64 -15.53
CA SER A 180 27.10 1.94 -16.37
C SER A 180 26.55 0.59 -16.83
N THR A 181 27.13 -0.02 -17.87
CA THR A 181 26.72 -1.35 -18.37
C THR A 181 26.73 -2.40 -17.25
N LYS A 182 27.75 -2.40 -16.40
CA LYS A 182 27.86 -3.32 -15.26
C LYS A 182 26.73 -3.10 -14.25
N LYS A 183 26.48 -1.85 -13.86
CA LYS A 183 25.40 -1.50 -12.92
C LYS A 183 24.05 -1.88 -13.50
N ARG A 184 23.79 -1.59 -14.78
CA ARG A 184 22.55 -1.98 -15.47
C ARG A 184 22.30 -3.49 -15.41
N LEU A 185 23.31 -4.31 -15.70
CA LEU A 185 23.18 -5.77 -15.59
C LEU A 185 22.89 -6.25 -14.17
N LEU A 186 23.48 -5.62 -13.15
CA LEU A 186 23.17 -5.92 -11.75
C LEU A 186 21.72 -5.56 -11.39
N VAL A 187 21.24 -4.40 -11.84
CA VAL A 187 19.85 -3.96 -11.65
C VAL A 187 18.88 -4.91 -12.34
N GLN A 188 19.17 -5.31 -13.59
CA GLN A 188 18.33 -6.28 -14.31
C GLN A 188 18.28 -7.64 -13.59
N LYS A 189 19.41 -8.13 -13.11
CA LYS A 189 19.44 -9.36 -12.31
C LYS A 189 18.65 -9.23 -11.01
N ALA A 190 18.76 -8.10 -10.32
CA ALA A 190 18.00 -7.82 -9.14
C ALA A 190 16.49 -7.70 -9.43
N PHE A 191 16.11 -7.21 -10.61
CA PHE A 191 14.73 -7.17 -11.05
C PHE A 191 14.12 -8.58 -11.23
N GLU A 192 14.86 -9.54 -11.79
CA GLU A 192 14.40 -10.93 -11.86
C GLU A 192 14.20 -11.53 -10.46
N GLU A 193 15.07 -11.19 -9.51
CA GLU A 193 14.90 -11.63 -8.13
C GLU A 193 13.68 -10.95 -7.46
N TYR A 194 13.48 -9.65 -7.67
CA TYR A 194 12.32 -8.91 -7.18
C TYR A 194 11.00 -9.43 -7.78
N TRP A 195 11.02 -9.78 -9.06
CA TRP A 195 9.89 -10.42 -9.74
C TRP A 195 9.44 -11.71 -9.07
N GLU A 196 10.38 -12.52 -8.59
CA GLU A 196 10.07 -13.75 -7.88
C GLU A 196 9.75 -13.55 -6.39
N THR A 197 10.34 -12.51 -5.78
CA THR A 197 10.30 -12.31 -4.32
C THR A 197 9.15 -11.43 -3.90
N GLY A 198 8.78 -10.43 -4.70
CA GLY A 198 7.88 -9.36 -4.32
C GLY A 198 8.53 -8.34 -3.40
N GLY A 199 7.69 -7.48 -2.83
CA GLY A 199 8.13 -6.35 -2.01
C GLY A 199 8.00 -6.54 -0.50
N PHE A 200 7.45 -7.64 0.01
CA PHE A 200 7.37 -7.82 1.46
C PHE A 200 8.75 -7.93 2.09
N PRO A 201 9.12 -7.07 3.08
CA PRO A 201 10.48 -7.04 3.62
C PRO A 201 10.96 -8.38 4.19
N GLU A 202 10.10 -9.09 4.91
CA GLU A 202 10.43 -10.33 5.62
C GLU A 202 10.79 -11.49 4.67
N VAL A 203 10.26 -11.50 3.44
CA VAL A 203 10.55 -12.58 2.48
C VAL A 203 11.83 -12.37 1.69
N SER A 204 12.40 -11.17 1.76
CA SER A 204 13.65 -10.85 1.05
C SER A 204 14.81 -11.72 1.56
N GLY A 205 15.53 -12.37 0.64
CA GLY A 205 16.65 -13.26 0.99
C GLY A 205 16.29 -14.67 1.40
N LEU A 206 14.99 -15.02 1.49
CA LEU A 206 14.55 -16.36 1.82
C LEU A 206 14.50 -17.29 0.59
N THR A 207 14.56 -18.60 0.84
CA THR A 207 14.36 -19.60 -0.20
C THR A 207 12.93 -19.56 -0.76
N ARG A 208 12.74 -19.98 -2.02
CA ARG A 208 11.42 -19.97 -2.67
C ARG A 208 10.33 -20.66 -1.83
N HIS A 209 10.65 -21.83 -1.25
CA HIS A 209 9.69 -22.57 -0.41
C HIS A 209 9.21 -21.77 0.80
N LEU A 210 10.13 -21.12 1.51
CA LEU A 210 9.79 -20.30 2.68
C LEU A 210 9.01 -19.04 2.28
N ARG A 211 9.38 -18.39 1.17
CA ARG A 211 8.64 -17.23 0.63
C ARG A 211 7.18 -17.58 0.36
N ILE A 212 6.93 -18.67 -0.36
CA ILE A 212 5.57 -19.14 -0.67
C ILE A 212 4.79 -19.38 0.61
N LYS A 213 5.38 -20.09 1.58
CA LYS A 213 4.73 -20.38 2.86
C LYS A 213 4.37 -19.09 3.61
N ILE A 214 5.28 -18.13 3.67
CA ILE A 214 5.05 -16.85 4.37
C ILE A 214 3.96 -16.03 3.65
N HIS A 215 3.96 -15.95 2.33
CA HIS A 215 2.90 -15.27 1.59
C HIS A 215 1.52 -15.90 1.84
N GLN A 216 1.44 -17.24 1.90
CA GLN A 216 0.21 -17.95 2.25
C GLN A 216 -0.24 -17.64 3.69
N GLU A 217 0.68 -17.61 4.65
CA GLU A 217 0.38 -17.20 6.03
C GLU A 217 -0.08 -15.74 6.12
N TYR A 218 0.51 -14.83 5.32
CA TYR A 218 0.05 -13.44 5.26
C TYR A 218 -1.36 -13.35 4.69
N PHE A 219 -1.62 -14.07 3.60
CA PHE A 219 -2.96 -14.15 3.01
C PHE A 219 -3.98 -14.63 4.04
N HIS A 220 -3.71 -15.74 4.72
CA HIS A 220 -4.59 -16.25 5.78
C HIS A 220 -4.76 -15.26 6.93
N THR A 221 -3.67 -14.63 7.38
CA THR A 221 -3.74 -13.67 8.48
C THR A 221 -4.58 -12.45 8.10
N ILE A 222 -4.43 -11.91 6.90
CA ILE A 222 -5.25 -10.80 6.40
C ILE A 222 -6.72 -11.20 6.36
N LEU A 223 -7.04 -12.38 5.79
CA LEU A 223 -8.43 -12.84 5.71
C LEU A 223 -9.06 -13.05 7.09
N PHE A 224 -8.37 -13.71 8.01
CA PHE A 224 -8.97 -14.04 9.31
C PHE A 224 -8.97 -12.85 10.26
N ARG A 225 -7.84 -12.14 10.43
CA ARG A 225 -7.72 -11.08 11.42
C ARG A 225 -8.28 -9.74 10.93
N ASP A 226 -7.98 -9.38 9.68
CA ASP A 226 -8.30 -8.03 9.19
C ASP A 226 -9.68 -7.97 8.53
N LEU A 227 -10.23 -9.10 8.08
CA LEU A 227 -11.58 -9.16 7.51
C LEU A 227 -12.57 -9.88 8.43
N ILE A 228 -12.39 -11.21 8.62
CA ILE A 228 -13.42 -12.07 9.25
C ILE A 228 -13.65 -11.68 10.72
N GLU A 229 -12.59 -11.60 11.52
CA GLU A 229 -12.70 -11.23 12.94
C GLU A 229 -13.09 -9.75 13.11
N ARG A 230 -12.50 -8.85 12.34
CA ARG A 230 -12.75 -7.40 12.46
C ARG A 230 -14.21 -7.03 12.15
N HIS A 231 -14.82 -7.67 11.14
CA HIS A 231 -16.16 -7.36 10.68
C HIS A 231 -17.22 -8.37 11.15
N ASP A 232 -16.87 -9.26 12.08
CA ASP A 232 -17.76 -10.30 12.62
C ASP A 232 -18.53 -11.05 11.53
N VAL A 233 -17.78 -11.54 10.53
CA VAL A 233 -18.38 -12.11 9.31
C VAL A 233 -19.13 -13.40 9.60
N SER A 234 -20.43 -13.42 9.37
CA SER A 234 -21.30 -14.58 9.60
C SER A 234 -21.03 -15.76 8.64
N HIS A 235 -20.47 -15.49 7.46
CA HIS A 235 -20.19 -16.49 6.42
C HIS A 235 -18.72 -16.44 5.94
N PRO A 236 -17.75 -16.84 6.79
CA PRO A 236 -16.31 -16.74 6.49
C PRO A 236 -15.90 -17.41 5.18
N LYS A 237 -16.51 -18.56 4.86
CA LYS A 237 -16.18 -19.33 3.66
C LYS A 237 -16.45 -18.54 2.37
N ALA A 238 -17.52 -17.75 2.32
CA ALA A 238 -17.82 -16.92 1.16
C ALA A 238 -16.74 -15.85 0.90
N VAL A 239 -16.21 -15.24 1.97
CA VAL A 239 -15.12 -14.26 1.89
C VAL A 239 -13.82 -14.91 1.41
N ILE A 240 -13.51 -16.11 1.93
CA ILE A 240 -12.32 -16.87 1.55
C ILE A 240 -12.38 -17.28 0.07
N ASP A 241 -13.50 -17.86 -0.37
CA ASP A 241 -13.70 -18.29 -1.75
C ASP A 241 -13.66 -17.09 -2.71
N LEU A 242 -14.22 -15.94 -2.31
CA LEU A 242 -14.14 -14.70 -3.06
C LEU A 242 -12.71 -14.17 -3.17
N ALA A 243 -11.95 -14.20 -2.08
CA ALA A 243 -10.55 -13.75 -2.06
C ALA A 243 -9.69 -14.58 -3.02
N HIS A 244 -9.82 -15.90 -3.00
CA HIS A 244 -9.13 -16.78 -3.95
C HIS A 244 -9.51 -16.46 -5.39
N TRP A 245 -10.80 -16.29 -5.67
CA TRP A 245 -11.26 -15.92 -7.01
C TRP A 245 -10.64 -14.61 -7.49
N LEU A 246 -10.62 -13.59 -6.63
CA LEU A 246 -10.07 -12.27 -6.96
C LEU A 246 -8.56 -12.32 -7.21
N VAL A 247 -7.82 -13.11 -6.42
CA VAL A 247 -6.38 -13.32 -6.62
C VAL A 247 -6.12 -14.07 -7.92
N ASP A 248 -6.88 -15.13 -8.22
CA ASP A 248 -6.78 -15.89 -9.46
C ASP A 248 -7.15 -15.07 -10.71
N ASN A 249 -7.95 -14.01 -10.55
CA ASN A 249 -8.38 -13.11 -11.62
C ASN A 249 -7.72 -11.72 -11.53
N THR A 250 -6.55 -11.61 -10.92
CA THR A 250 -5.77 -10.37 -10.87
C THR A 250 -5.62 -9.77 -12.27
N ALA A 251 -5.69 -8.44 -12.37
CA ALA A 251 -5.70 -7.64 -13.60
C ALA A 251 -6.91 -7.86 -14.53
N SER A 252 -7.91 -8.63 -14.12
CA SER A 252 -9.09 -8.90 -14.94
C SER A 252 -10.28 -8.01 -14.53
N LEU A 253 -11.22 -7.83 -15.47
CA LEU A 253 -12.48 -7.13 -15.23
C LEU A 253 -13.46 -8.02 -14.45
N TYR A 254 -14.13 -7.43 -13.49
CA TYR A 254 -15.21 -8.06 -12.74
C TYR A 254 -16.41 -7.12 -12.57
N SER A 255 -17.56 -7.68 -12.24
CA SER A 255 -18.74 -6.95 -11.79
C SER A 255 -19.30 -7.58 -10.51
N ILE A 256 -20.05 -6.79 -9.72
CA ILE A 256 -20.75 -7.32 -8.53
C ILE A 256 -21.68 -8.47 -8.93
N ASN A 257 -22.32 -8.37 -10.11
CA ASN A 257 -23.20 -9.43 -10.60
C ASN A 257 -22.43 -10.73 -10.87
N SER A 258 -21.27 -10.67 -11.53
CA SER A 258 -20.45 -11.85 -11.82
C SER A 258 -19.94 -12.50 -10.53
N LEU A 259 -19.48 -11.71 -9.54
CA LEU A 259 -19.00 -12.21 -8.25
C LEU A 259 -20.14 -12.84 -7.42
N THR A 260 -21.31 -12.19 -7.40
CA THR A 260 -22.49 -12.76 -6.73
C THR A 260 -22.92 -14.08 -7.38
N GLY A 261 -22.89 -14.15 -8.72
CA GLY A 261 -23.18 -15.37 -9.48
C GLY A 261 -22.19 -16.50 -9.16
N TYR A 262 -20.90 -16.17 -9.09
CA TYR A 262 -19.85 -17.12 -8.70
C TYR A 262 -20.08 -17.68 -7.29
N LEU A 263 -20.27 -16.83 -6.29
CA LEU A 263 -20.56 -17.28 -4.91
C LEU A 263 -21.81 -18.12 -4.83
N LYS A 264 -22.86 -17.78 -5.57
CA LYS A 264 -24.10 -18.58 -5.66
C LYS A 264 -23.84 -19.96 -6.26
N SER A 265 -22.98 -20.07 -7.29
CA SER A 265 -22.63 -21.36 -7.89
C SER A 265 -21.90 -22.30 -6.92
N LEU A 266 -21.20 -21.74 -5.92
CA LEU A 266 -20.57 -22.47 -4.82
C LEU A 266 -21.53 -22.77 -3.65
N GLY A 267 -22.81 -22.37 -3.76
CA GLY A 267 -23.83 -22.59 -2.74
C GLY A 267 -23.86 -21.51 -1.63
N HIS A 268 -23.12 -20.42 -1.77
CA HIS A 268 -23.14 -19.32 -0.80
C HIS A 268 -24.38 -18.42 -1.00
N LYS A 269 -25.00 -18.04 0.10
CA LYS A 269 -26.11 -17.06 0.12
C LYS A 269 -25.59 -15.67 0.43
N ALA A 270 -24.79 -15.09 -0.47
CA ALA A 270 -24.24 -13.74 -0.34
C ALA A 270 -25.02 -12.77 -1.25
N PRO A 271 -25.81 -11.83 -0.72
CA PRO A 271 -26.45 -10.79 -1.52
C PRO A 271 -25.42 -9.81 -2.09
N LYS A 272 -25.82 -9.03 -3.12
CA LYS A 272 -24.91 -8.06 -3.77
C LYS A 272 -24.33 -7.03 -2.80
N SER A 273 -25.08 -6.61 -1.78
CA SER A 273 -24.59 -5.72 -0.74
C SER A 273 -23.43 -6.34 0.02
N ALA A 274 -23.56 -7.60 0.49
CA ALA A 274 -22.46 -8.27 1.17
C ALA A 274 -21.21 -8.44 0.29
N VAL A 275 -21.38 -8.74 -1.01
CA VAL A 275 -20.25 -8.80 -1.95
C VAL A 275 -19.58 -7.44 -2.09
N SER A 276 -20.35 -6.35 -2.10
CA SER A 276 -19.82 -4.99 -2.11
C SER A 276 -19.03 -4.68 -0.83
N ASP A 277 -19.58 -5.06 0.34
CA ASP A 277 -18.92 -4.88 1.63
C ASP A 277 -17.62 -5.68 1.70
N TYR A 278 -17.59 -6.92 1.19
CA TYR A 278 -16.38 -7.73 1.14
C TYR A 278 -15.27 -7.08 0.29
N LEU A 279 -15.62 -6.49 -0.85
CA LEU A 279 -14.65 -5.77 -1.69
C LEU A 279 -14.09 -4.53 -0.98
N GLU A 280 -14.93 -3.78 -0.28
CA GLU A 280 -14.52 -2.64 0.52
C GLU A 280 -13.56 -3.08 1.64
N TRP A 281 -13.84 -4.18 2.32
CA TRP A 281 -12.96 -4.70 3.37
C TRP A 281 -11.60 -5.20 2.83
N PHE A 282 -11.57 -5.76 1.61
CA PHE A 282 -10.29 -6.11 0.97
C PHE A 282 -9.44 -4.87 0.66
N GLU A 283 -10.06 -3.77 0.22
CA GLU A 283 -9.39 -2.48 0.02
C GLU A 283 -8.92 -1.90 1.36
N ASP A 284 -9.76 -1.94 2.39
CA ASP A 284 -9.44 -1.48 3.74
C ASP A 284 -8.23 -2.22 4.36
N ALA A 285 -8.11 -3.50 4.09
CA ALA A 285 -6.97 -4.30 4.53
C ALA A 285 -5.71 -4.09 3.68
N TYR A 286 -5.73 -3.20 2.69
CA TYR A 286 -4.65 -3.02 1.70
C TYR A 286 -4.26 -4.32 0.98
N PHE A 287 -5.18 -5.24 0.86
CA PHE A 287 -4.92 -6.53 0.25
C PHE A 287 -5.20 -6.53 -1.26
N LEU A 288 -6.38 -6.06 -1.64
CA LEU A 288 -6.81 -5.93 -3.04
C LEU A 288 -7.27 -4.49 -3.30
N PHE A 289 -7.10 -4.05 -4.54
CA PHE A 289 -7.48 -2.72 -4.98
C PHE A 289 -8.36 -2.79 -6.22
N THR A 290 -9.40 -1.96 -6.26
CA THR A 290 -10.27 -1.88 -7.42
C THR A 290 -9.96 -0.65 -8.27
N VAL A 291 -9.88 -0.83 -9.58
CA VAL A 291 -9.66 0.26 -10.53
C VAL A 291 -10.90 0.43 -11.39
N ARG A 292 -11.46 1.63 -11.38
CA ARG A 292 -12.68 2.01 -12.11
C ARG A 292 -12.34 2.51 -13.51
N ILE A 293 -13.34 2.53 -14.38
CA ILE A 293 -13.21 3.17 -15.69
C ILE A 293 -13.08 4.71 -15.54
N PHE A 294 -12.24 5.30 -16.37
CA PHE A 294 -12.16 6.75 -16.51
C PHE A 294 -13.35 7.24 -17.38
N ASP A 295 -14.32 7.88 -16.75
CA ASP A 295 -15.50 8.44 -17.44
C ASP A 295 -15.94 9.72 -16.72
N ALA A 296 -16.51 10.67 -17.45
CA ALA A 296 -17.05 11.91 -16.89
C ALA A 296 -18.28 11.64 -16.01
N SER A 297 -19.05 10.61 -16.31
CA SER A 297 -20.25 10.22 -15.57
C SER A 297 -19.90 9.37 -14.35
N LEU A 298 -20.22 9.85 -13.15
CA LEU A 298 -20.09 9.10 -11.91
C LEU A 298 -20.86 7.76 -11.95
N ALA A 299 -22.10 7.79 -12.47
CA ALA A 299 -22.91 6.60 -12.59
C ALA A 299 -22.23 5.53 -13.47
N ARG A 300 -21.59 5.93 -14.58
CA ARG A 300 -20.84 5.01 -15.43
C ARG A 300 -19.61 4.46 -14.74
N ARG A 301 -18.88 5.25 -13.95
CA ARG A 301 -17.74 4.76 -13.15
C ARG A 301 -18.14 3.67 -12.16
N ASP A 302 -19.31 3.82 -11.54
CA ASP A 302 -19.77 2.89 -10.51
C ASP A 302 -20.42 1.63 -11.06
N THR A 303 -21.14 1.73 -12.21
CA THR A 303 -21.87 0.62 -12.82
C THR A 303 -21.05 -0.23 -13.78
N ASN A 304 -19.99 0.32 -14.38
CA ASN A 304 -19.10 -0.44 -15.26
C ASN A 304 -18.28 -1.48 -14.46
N PRO A 305 -17.85 -2.57 -15.14
CA PRO A 305 -16.89 -3.50 -14.56
C PRO A 305 -15.63 -2.77 -14.06
N LYS A 306 -15.05 -3.29 -12.99
CA LYS A 306 -13.83 -2.78 -12.38
C LYS A 306 -12.71 -3.79 -12.60
N ARG A 307 -11.45 -3.34 -12.61
CA ARG A 307 -10.30 -4.22 -12.57
C ARG A 307 -9.86 -4.44 -11.12
N ILE A 308 -9.27 -5.58 -10.84
CA ILE A 308 -8.76 -5.95 -9.52
C ILE A 308 -7.25 -6.12 -9.54
N TYR A 309 -6.57 -5.64 -8.51
CA TYR A 309 -5.12 -5.80 -8.34
C TYR A 309 -4.79 -6.17 -6.90
N CYS A 310 -3.74 -6.96 -6.72
CA CYS A 310 -3.23 -7.35 -5.41
C CYS A 310 -2.09 -6.41 -4.98
N ILE A 311 -1.92 -6.27 -3.67
CA ILE A 311 -0.84 -5.47 -3.05
C ILE A 311 0.56 -5.90 -3.51
N ASP A 312 0.73 -7.16 -3.88
CA ASP A 312 2.02 -7.73 -4.27
C ASP A 312 1.84 -8.85 -5.29
N HIS A 313 2.60 -8.79 -6.40
CA HIS A 313 2.52 -9.77 -7.50
C HIS A 313 3.06 -11.16 -7.12
N ALA A 314 4.08 -11.22 -6.23
CA ALA A 314 4.61 -12.51 -5.78
C ALA A 314 3.68 -13.19 -4.76
N MET A 315 2.89 -12.42 -4.01
CA MET A 315 1.80 -12.96 -3.20
C MET A 315 0.73 -13.60 -4.11
N VAL A 316 0.36 -12.97 -5.23
CA VAL A 316 -0.53 -13.57 -6.22
C VAL A 316 0.00 -14.94 -6.67
N THR A 317 1.26 -15.01 -7.05
CA THR A 317 1.90 -16.27 -7.49
C THR A 317 1.92 -17.35 -6.40
N SER A 318 2.03 -16.94 -5.12
CA SER A 318 2.11 -17.85 -3.98
C SER A 318 0.76 -18.40 -3.54
N VAL A 319 -0.34 -17.67 -3.81
CA VAL A 319 -1.70 -17.96 -3.33
C VAL A 319 -2.58 -18.51 -4.45
N SER A 320 -2.36 -18.05 -5.69
CA SER A 320 -3.13 -18.45 -6.86
C SER A 320 -3.00 -19.94 -7.16
N SER A 321 -4.06 -20.51 -7.75
CA SER A 321 -4.03 -21.85 -8.34
C SER A 321 -3.04 -21.97 -9.51
N GLY A 322 -2.58 -20.85 -10.07
CA GLY A 322 -1.67 -20.79 -11.22
C GLY A 322 -2.32 -21.14 -12.58
N ILE A 323 -3.65 -21.32 -12.61
CA ILE A 323 -4.38 -21.70 -13.84
C ILE A 323 -4.72 -20.47 -14.68
N LEU A 324 -5.17 -19.38 -14.05
CA LEU A 324 -5.66 -18.19 -14.75
C LEU A 324 -4.62 -17.07 -14.82
N VAL A 325 -3.75 -16.98 -13.83
CA VAL A 325 -2.74 -15.91 -13.77
C VAL A 325 -1.58 -16.23 -14.70
N ASN A 326 -1.30 -15.29 -15.61
CA ASN A 326 -0.15 -15.36 -16.53
C ASN A 326 0.85 -14.23 -16.22
N SER A 327 2.02 -14.26 -16.89
CA SER A 327 3.07 -13.25 -16.68
C SER A 327 2.64 -11.83 -17.06
N GLY A 328 1.76 -11.67 -18.05
CA GLY A 328 1.20 -10.36 -18.41
C GLY A 328 0.35 -9.75 -17.31
N HIS A 329 -0.53 -10.53 -16.67
CA HIS A 329 -1.34 -10.09 -15.54
C HIS A 329 -0.46 -9.73 -14.32
N LEU A 330 0.59 -10.52 -14.07
CA LEU A 330 1.53 -10.21 -12.98
C LEU A 330 2.33 -8.94 -13.25
N LEU A 331 2.74 -8.71 -14.51
CA LEU A 331 3.43 -7.49 -14.92
C LEU A 331 2.52 -6.27 -14.77
N GLU A 332 1.25 -6.40 -15.18
CA GLU A 332 0.24 -5.36 -15.01
C GLU A 332 0.00 -5.05 -13.52
N ASN A 333 -0.08 -6.09 -12.66
CA ASN A 333 -0.20 -5.92 -11.22
C ASN A 333 1.02 -5.22 -10.61
N LEU A 334 2.23 -5.56 -11.04
CA LEU A 334 3.47 -4.91 -10.59
C LEU A 334 3.49 -3.42 -10.97
N VAL A 335 3.11 -3.10 -12.21
CA VAL A 335 2.99 -1.71 -12.69
C VAL A 335 1.92 -0.95 -11.90
N PHE A 336 0.75 -1.57 -11.66
CA PHE A 336 -0.29 -0.98 -10.84
C PHE A 336 0.23 -0.62 -9.44
N THR A 337 0.88 -1.55 -8.73
CA THR A 337 1.34 -1.28 -7.37
C THR A 337 2.40 -0.18 -7.32
N ALA A 338 3.25 -0.11 -8.35
CA ALA A 338 4.23 0.97 -8.48
C ALA A 338 3.56 2.35 -8.70
N LEU A 339 2.56 2.42 -9.58
CA LEU A 339 1.77 3.64 -9.83
C LEU A 339 0.96 4.03 -8.58
N ARG A 340 0.28 3.06 -7.93
CA ARG A 340 -0.58 3.31 -6.77
C ARG A 340 0.18 3.83 -5.55
N ARG A 341 1.44 3.50 -5.43
CA ARG A 341 2.33 4.05 -4.39
C ARG A 341 2.46 5.56 -4.47
N LEU A 342 2.46 6.12 -5.67
CA LEU A 342 2.68 7.55 -5.93
C LEU A 342 1.38 8.31 -6.21
N TYR A 343 0.42 7.64 -6.83
CA TYR A 343 -0.79 8.27 -7.34
C TYR A 343 -2.04 7.56 -6.81
N PRO A 344 -2.88 8.24 -6.03
CA PRO A 344 -4.11 7.64 -5.51
C PRO A 344 -5.21 7.50 -6.59
N GLU A 345 -5.18 8.34 -7.64
CA GLU A 345 -6.21 8.40 -8.68
C GLU A 345 -5.76 7.68 -9.95
N ILE A 346 -6.04 6.38 -10.02
CA ILE A 346 -5.76 5.50 -11.15
C ILE A 346 -7.08 4.94 -11.68
N TYR A 347 -7.22 4.95 -13.00
CA TYR A 347 -8.37 4.44 -13.72
C TYR A 347 -7.89 3.60 -14.91
N TYR A 348 -8.75 2.70 -15.44
CA TYR A 348 -8.57 2.17 -16.78
C TYR A 348 -9.40 2.99 -17.77
N TYR A 349 -9.06 2.93 -19.05
CA TYR A 349 -9.77 3.70 -20.08
C TYR A 349 -10.26 2.81 -21.21
N LYS A 350 -11.43 3.13 -21.75
CA LYS A 350 -11.95 2.55 -22.99
C LYS A 350 -12.12 3.65 -24.02
N THR A 351 -11.47 3.48 -25.18
CA THR A 351 -11.65 4.38 -26.34
C THR A 351 -13.10 4.31 -26.85
N LYS A 352 -13.50 5.28 -27.65
CA LYS A 352 -14.85 5.33 -28.24
C LYS A 352 -15.20 4.11 -29.07
N ILE A 353 -14.19 3.43 -29.65
CA ILE A 353 -14.37 2.19 -30.42
C ILE A 353 -14.16 0.92 -29.57
N GLY A 354 -13.99 1.07 -28.27
CA GLY A 354 -13.98 -0.03 -27.30
C GLY A 354 -12.62 -0.67 -27.01
N ARG A 355 -11.50 -0.06 -27.42
CA ARG A 355 -10.15 -0.55 -27.04
C ARG A 355 -9.84 -0.13 -25.62
N GLU A 356 -9.17 -0.99 -24.87
CA GLU A 356 -8.83 -0.78 -23.47
C GLU A 356 -7.40 -0.27 -23.32
N ILE A 357 -7.21 0.66 -22.40
CA ILE A 357 -5.93 1.10 -21.86
C ILE A 357 -5.90 0.73 -20.39
N ASP A 358 -4.81 0.12 -19.96
CA ASP A 358 -4.70 -0.45 -18.63
C ASP A 358 -4.74 0.63 -17.55
N PHE A 359 -3.98 1.73 -17.73
CA PHE A 359 -3.95 2.80 -16.74
C PHE A 359 -4.00 4.19 -17.36
N ILE A 360 -4.87 5.02 -16.81
CA ILE A 360 -4.82 6.48 -16.88
C ILE A 360 -4.63 6.98 -15.45
N VAL A 361 -3.55 7.69 -15.21
CA VAL A 361 -3.20 8.25 -13.92
C VAL A 361 -3.50 9.74 -13.92
N LEU A 362 -4.21 10.23 -12.91
CA LEU A 362 -4.42 11.65 -12.69
C LEU A 362 -3.42 12.17 -11.66
N MET A 363 -2.59 13.12 -12.09
CA MET A 363 -1.67 13.81 -11.20
C MET A 363 -2.36 14.96 -10.46
N GLN A 364 -1.73 15.47 -9.40
CA GLN A 364 -2.29 16.58 -8.59
C GLN A 364 -2.52 17.87 -9.39
N ASP A 365 -1.67 18.15 -10.40
CA ASP A 365 -1.79 19.26 -11.33
C ASP A 365 -2.84 19.03 -12.45
N ARG A 366 -3.58 17.91 -12.37
CA ARG A 366 -4.56 17.42 -13.37
C ARG A 366 -3.96 16.96 -14.70
N THR A 367 -2.64 16.85 -14.81
CA THR A 367 -2.03 16.17 -15.95
C THR A 367 -2.39 14.68 -15.92
N ARG A 368 -2.36 14.06 -17.10
CA ARG A 368 -2.73 12.64 -17.27
C ARG A 368 -1.56 11.89 -17.86
N ILE A 369 -1.33 10.70 -17.34
CA ILE A 369 -0.34 9.76 -17.87
C ILE A 369 -1.09 8.54 -18.36
N LEU A 370 -0.81 8.10 -19.59
CA LEU A 370 -1.32 6.85 -20.15
C LEU A 370 -0.24 5.79 -20.08
N VAL A 371 -0.59 4.64 -19.50
CA VAL A 371 0.29 3.50 -19.39
C VAL A 371 -0.46 2.25 -19.86
N GLN A 372 0.14 1.57 -20.82
CA GLN A 372 -0.27 0.26 -21.31
C GLN A 372 0.78 -0.77 -20.86
N VAL A 373 0.37 -1.99 -20.58
CA VAL A 373 1.27 -3.05 -20.12
C VAL A 373 1.11 -4.29 -20.98
N CYS A 374 2.21 -4.81 -21.49
CA CYS A 374 2.20 -6.12 -22.14
C CYS A 374 3.55 -6.83 -21.93
N GLU A 375 3.54 -8.15 -21.92
CA GLU A 375 4.76 -8.94 -21.71
C GLU A 375 5.81 -8.65 -22.80
N SER A 376 5.38 -8.58 -24.06
CA SER A 376 6.26 -8.35 -25.20
C SER A 376 5.51 -7.80 -26.43
N LEU A 377 6.18 -6.95 -27.19
CA LEU A 377 5.74 -6.42 -28.48
C LEU A 377 6.34 -7.17 -29.69
N THR A 378 7.05 -8.26 -29.47
CA THR A 378 7.70 -9.02 -30.57
C THR A 378 6.69 -9.61 -31.56
N ALA A 379 5.51 -10.01 -31.10
CA ALA A 379 4.44 -10.49 -31.98
C ALA A 379 3.76 -9.30 -32.71
N PRO A 380 3.75 -9.27 -34.07
CA PRO A 380 3.21 -8.14 -34.83
C PRO A 380 1.75 -7.79 -34.50
N GLN A 381 0.93 -8.79 -34.22
CA GLN A 381 -0.47 -8.60 -33.85
C GLN A 381 -0.61 -7.90 -32.49
N THR A 382 0.17 -8.34 -31.48
CA THR A 382 0.21 -7.70 -30.15
C THR A 382 0.71 -6.27 -30.28
N ARG A 383 1.83 -6.07 -30.98
CA ARG A 383 2.39 -4.74 -31.23
C ARG A 383 1.35 -3.78 -31.82
N LYS A 384 0.69 -4.21 -32.92
CA LYS A 384 -0.35 -3.40 -33.59
C LYS A 384 -1.52 -3.10 -32.63
N ARG A 385 -1.97 -4.11 -31.86
CA ARG A 385 -3.08 -3.92 -30.92
C ARG A 385 -2.75 -2.86 -29.86
N GLU A 386 -1.59 -3.01 -29.18
CA GLU A 386 -1.22 -2.13 -28.07
C GLU A 386 -0.89 -0.70 -28.56
N THR A 387 -0.13 -0.58 -29.64
CA THR A 387 0.22 0.75 -30.18
C THR A 387 -1.03 1.48 -30.71
N THR A 388 -1.92 0.78 -31.42
CA THR A 388 -3.15 1.41 -31.92
C THR A 388 -4.07 1.84 -30.78
N ALA A 389 -4.25 1.00 -29.76
CA ALA A 389 -5.08 1.35 -28.61
C ALA A 389 -4.56 2.61 -27.91
N LEU A 390 -3.24 2.66 -27.68
CA LEU A 390 -2.62 3.79 -26.99
C LEU A 390 -2.67 5.08 -27.84
N SER A 391 -2.39 4.99 -29.15
CA SER A 391 -2.47 6.12 -30.07
C SER A 391 -3.89 6.72 -30.12
N GLU A 392 -4.93 5.89 -30.22
CA GLU A 392 -6.32 6.33 -30.17
C GLU A 392 -6.65 7.05 -28.86
N ALA A 393 -6.25 6.47 -27.73
CA ALA A 393 -6.48 7.10 -26.45
C ALA A 393 -5.75 8.44 -26.31
N MET A 394 -4.49 8.53 -26.81
CA MET A 394 -3.75 9.79 -26.87
C MET A 394 -4.51 10.86 -27.68
N ALA A 395 -5.00 10.49 -28.87
CA ALA A 395 -5.77 11.39 -29.71
C ALA A 395 -7.09 11.85 -29.06
N GLU A 396 -7.87 10.92 -28.47
CA GLU A 396 -9.13 11.22 -27.81
C GLU A 396 -8.97 12.11 -26.56
N LEU A 397 -7.87 11.94 -25.82
CA LEU A 397 -7.59 12.67 -24.58
C LEU A 397 -6.71 13.92 -24.79
N GLY A 398 -6.26 14.17 -26.03
CA GLY A 398 -5.39 15.29 -26.38
C GLY A 398 -3.98 15.20 -25.81
N LEU A 399 -3.49 13.98 -25.60
CA LEU A 399 -2.17 13.71 -25.05
C LEU A 399 -1.14 13.48 -26.18
N LYS A 400 0.09 13.94 -25.98
CA LYS A 400 1.19 13.81 -26.97
C LYS A 400 2.16 12.69 -26.65
N THR A 401 2.01 12.07 -25.50
CA THR A 401 2.88 10.98 -25.05
C THR A 401 2.07 9.88 -24.40
N GLY A 402 2.48 8.63 -24.64
CA GLY A 402 1.98 7.45 -23.97
C GLY A 402 3.14 6.49 -23.67
N THR A 403 2.98 5.60 -22.70
CA THR A 403 4.01 4.64 -22.31
C THR A 403 3.46 3.23 -22.45
N ILE A 404 4.23 2.34 -23.07
CA ILE A 404 4.01 0.89 -23.04
C ILE A 404 5.11 0.30 -22.14
N VAL A 405 4.73 -0.35 -21.06
CA VAL A 405 5.65 -1.08 -20.20
C VAL A 405 5.70 -2.53 -20.65
N THR A 406 6.89 -3.00 -20.97
CA THR A 406 7.13 -4.40 -21.36
C THR A 406 8.08 -5.08 -20.39
N ARG A 407 8.25 -6.40 -20.54
CA ARG A 407 9.24 -7.10 -19.72
C ARG A 407 10.65 -6.57 -19.96
N ASN A 408 11.08 -6.40 -21.23
CA ASN A 408 12.47 -6.16 -21.58
C ASN A 408 12.71 -5.17 -22.73
N GLU A 409 11.68 -4.82 -23.55
CA GLU A 409 11.89 -4.00 -24.73
C GLU A 409 12.00 -2.50 -24.39
N ASP A 410 12.82 -1.81 -25.18
CA ASP A 410 13.13 -0.40 -25.02
C ASP A 410 13.21 0.24 -26.40
N GLU A 411 12.21 1.01 -26.77
CA GLU A 411 12.14 1.70 -28.06
C GLU A 411 11.26 2.95 -27.99
N ARG A 412 11.32 3.76 -29.03
CA ARG A 412 10.49 4.93 -29.21
C ARG A 412 9.75 4.82 -30.55
N ILE A 413 8.45 4.96 -30.52
CA ILE A 413 7.56 4.88 -31.67
C ILE A 413 6.94 6.26 -31.87
N GLU A 414 7.11 6.84 -33.05
CA GLU A 414 6.43 8.07 -33.44
C GLU A 414 5.23 7.71 -34.30
N ASP A 415 4.08 8.30 -34.01
CA ASP A 415 2.88 8.20 -34.83
C ASP A 415 2.13 9.54 -34.93
N GLU A 416 0.98 9.58 -35.61
CA GLU A 416 0.20 10.78 -35.84
C GLU A 416 -0.30 11.44 -34.55
N ALA A 417 -0.57 10.67 -33.49
CA ALA A 417 -1.04 11.18 -32.21
C ALA A 417 0.10 11.78 -31.37
N GLY A 418 1.33 11.31 -31.56
CA GLY A 418 2.52 11.75 -30.82
C GLY A 418 3.55 10.64 -30.64
N THR A 419 4.22 10.62 -29.49
CA THR A 419 5.28 9.68 -29.16
C THR A 419 4.79 8.59 -28.21
N ILE A 420 4.99 7.34 -28.55
CA ILE A 420 4.84 6.18 -27.67
C ILE A 420 6.23 5.74 -27.20
N ARG A 421 6.44 5.72 -25.90
CA ARG A 421 7.67 5.24 -25.27
C ARG A 421 7.48 3.79 -24.82
N VAL A 422 8.22 2.85 -25.38
CA VAL A 422 8.28 1.47 -24.88
C VAL A 422 9.41 1.37 -23.90
N VAL A 423 9.13 0.96 -22.67
CA VAL A 423 10.10 0.99 -21.57
C VAL A 423 10.10 -0.38 -20.86
N PRO A 424 11.27 -0.98 -20.61
CA PRO A 424 11.34 -2.20 -19.84
C PRO A 424 10.95 -1.96 -18.37
N ALA A 425 10.24 -2.91 -17.78
CA ALA A 425 9.65 -2.77 -16.45
C ALA A 425 10.65 -2.34 -15.38
N TRP A 426 11.86 -2.92 -15.37
CA TRP A 426 12.89 -2.53 -14.39
C TRP A 426 13.24 -1.04 -14.47
N ARG A 427 13.31 -0.47 -15.70
CA ARG A 427 13.58 0.97 -15.89
C ARG A 427 12.37 1.79 -15.51
N PHE A 428 11.16 1.39 -15.93
CA PHE A 428 9.93 2.07 -15.56
C PHE A 428 9.81 2.21 -14.05
N LEU A 429 10.10 1.16 -13.27
CA LEU A 429 10.06 1.19 -11.80
C LEU A 429 11.14 2.11 -11.18
N LEU A 430 12.26 2.31 -11.87
CA LEU A 430 13.29 3.26 -11.44
C LEU A 430 12.97 4.70 -11.82
N ASP A 431 12.38 4.91 -13.01
CA ASP A 431 12.09 6.24 -13.55
C ASP A 431 10.78 6.82 -12.97
N LEU A 432 9.90 5.96 -12.42
CA LEU A 432 8.80 6.44 -11.61
C LEU A 432 9.40 7.27 -10.48
N ALA A 433 9.44 8.56 -10.74
CA ALA A 433 10.00 9.51 -9.80
C ALA A 433 9.39 9.28 -8.43
N GLU A 434 10.23 9.01 -7.46
CA GLU A 434 9.96 9.29 -6.07
C GLU A 434 10.00 10.82 -5.89
N SER A 435 9.54 11.52 -6.91
CA SER A 435 9.36 12.96 -6.89
C SER A 435 8.08 13.26 -6.11
N VAL A 436 8.22 13.20 -4.80
CA VAL A 436 7.59 14.20 -3.95
C VAL A 436 8.73 15.11 -3.52
N GLU A 437 9.17 15.95 -4.43
CA GLU A 437 9.75 17.24 -4.10
C GLU A 437 8.64 18.28 -3.97
#